data_f182423c1926919c01a6de661dc21fb0
#
_entry.id   f182423c1926919c01a6de661dc21fb0
#
_cell.length_a   1.000
_cell.length_b   1.000
_cell.length_c   1.000
_cell.angle_alpha   90.00
_cell.angle_beta   90.00
_cell.angle_gamma   90.00
#
_symmetry.space_group_name_H-M   'P 1'
#
loop_
_entity.id
_entity.type
_entity.pdbx_description
1 polymer ?
#
loop_
_entity_poly.entity_id
_entity_poly.type
_entity_poly.pdbx_seq_one_letter_code
_entity_poly.pdbx_strand_id
1 'polypeptide(L)'
;MKEADFNFDEYFFKKYPELFPKDEAGELLPQHQRCWNDCPEGWLPIVESLFGCINNYIKTTTRSRPNPKRKFAINCQRKYRNYILNPVCRLLAQRQPITINNKPPKCWRSNICSALNALNLKLFNYNDLYIKEHPPAVIIDQCKEKYGTLRVYHCGGDEEVDGMIRYAEFLSSRTCQYTGKPGKMYKKGGWYVTLSPSQAKKYGYKVA
;
A
#
# COMPACT_ATOMS: atom_id res chain seq x y z
N MET A 1 -11.84 37.24 4.15
CA MET A 1 -12.52 36.02 4.62
C MET A 1 -11.51 35.31 5.50
N LYS A 2 -11.82 35.09 6.79
CA LYS A 2 -11.03 34.17 7.61
C LYS A 2 -11.21 32.79 6.99
N GLU A 3 -10.12 32.11 6.61
CA GLU A 3 -10.16 30.70 6.25
C GLU A 3 -10.87 29.97 7.39
N ALA A 4 -11.93 29.23 7.06
CA ALA A 4 -12.59 28.38 8.04
C ALA A 4 -11.52 27.39 8.53
N ASP A 5 -11.36 27.29 9.85
CA ASP A 5 -10.40 26.39 10.45
C ASP A 5 -10.63 24.98 9.89
N PHE A 6 -9.63 24.45 9.16
CA PHE A 6 -9.71 23.11 8.59
C PHE A 6 -9.78 22.09 9.72
N ASN A 7 -10.91 21.41 9.82
CA ASN A 7 -11.07 20.32 10.78
C ASN A 7 -10.57 19.01 10.14
N PHE A 8 -9.34 18.62 10.50
CA PHE A 8 -8.70 17.40 10.03
C PHE A 8 -9.57 16.16 10.27
N ASP A 9 -10.11 16.03 11.48
CA ASP A 9 -10.87 14.87 11.90
C ASP A 9 -12.15 14.73 11.09
N GLU A 10 -12.93 15.81 11.00
CA GLU A 10 -14.18 15.81 10.23
C GLU A 10 -13.94 15.46 8.76
N TYR A 11 -12.90 16.05 8.15
CA TYR A 11 -12.57 15.79 6.76
C TYR A 11 -12.19 14.33 6.49
N PHE A 12 -11.24 13.79 7.25
CA PHE A 12 -10.72 12.46 7.01
C PHE A 12 -11.68 11.35 7.43
N PHE A 13 -12.44 11.54 8.51
CA PHE A 13 -13.45 10.57 8.95
C PHE A 13 -14.58 10.45 7.94
N LYS A 14 -15.03 11.55 7.38
CA LYS A 14 -16.04 11.53 6.33
C LYS A 14 -15.53 10.86 5.05
N LYS A 15 -14.27 11.08 4.71
CA LYS A 15 -13.68 10.57 3.46
C LYS A 15 -13.23 9.12 3.54
N TYR A 16 -12.71 8.69 4.67
CA TYR A 16 -12.13 7.36 4.89
C TYR A 16 -12.61 6.70 6.18
N PRO A 17 -13.93 6.54 6.39
CA PRO A 17 -14.49 6.10 7.67
C PRO A 17 -14.01 4.70 8.10
N GLU A 18 -13.56 3.87 7.16
CA GLU A 18 -13.09 2.52 7.44
C GLU A 18 -11.67 2.46 8.06
N LEU A 19 -10.94 3.57 8.00
CA LEU A 19 -9.59 3.65 8.56
C LEU A 19 -9.57 4.13 10.01
N PHE A 20 -10.73 4.41 10.62
CA PHE A 20 -10.79 5.01 11.95
C PHE A 20 -11.53 4.12 12.94
N PRO A 21 -11.16 4.16 14.24
CA PRO A 21 -11.78 3.35 15.27
C PRO A 21 -13.27 3.71 15.43
N LYS A 22 -14.08 2.66 15.50
CA LYS A 22 -15.54 2.72 15.67
C LYS A 22 -15.93 2.07 17.00
N ASP A 23 -17.06 2.47 17.55
CA ASP A 23 -17.67 1.83 18.69
C ASP A 23 -18.42 0.54 18.30
N GLU A 24 -19.06 -0.11 19.27
CA GLU A 24 -19.83 -1.33 19.05
C GLU A 24 -21.04 -1.13 18.12
N ALA A 25 -21.56 0.11 18.03
CA ALA A 25 -22.64 0.48 17.12
C ALA A 25 -22.14 0.78 15.68
N GLY A 26 -20.82 0.80 15.47
CA GLY A 26 -20.19 1.12 14.19
C GLY A 26 -20.02 2.62 13.94
N GLU A 27 -20.30 3.45 14.95
CA GLU A 27 -20.07 4.89 14.89
C GLU A 27 -18.61 5.23 15.26
N LEU A 28 -18.11 6.33 14.70
CA LEU A 28 -16.75 6.79 15.00
C LEU A 28 -16.62 7.16 16.48
N LEU A 29 -15.56 6.68 17.13
CA LEU A 29 -15.28 7.04 18.50
C LEU A 29 -15.17 8.56 18.68
N PRO A 30 -15.62 9.13 19.81
CA PRO A 30 -15.46 10.54 20.14
C PRO A 30 -13.99 10.98 20.09
N GLN A 31 -13.75 12.24 19.72
CA GLN A 31 -12.39 12.77 19.55
C GLN A 31 -11.48 12.59 20.78
N HIS A 32 -12.03 12.70 22.01
CA HIS A 32 -11.25 12.50 23.25
C HIS A 32 -10.81 11.05 23.49
N GLN A 33 -11.45 10.07 22.82
CA GLN A 33 -11.07 8.66 22.84
C GLN A 33 -10.15 8.28 21.69
N ARG A 34 -9.95 9.20 20.77
CA ARG A 34 -9.05 9.09 19.62
C ARG A 34 -7.87 10.00 19.92
N CYS A 35 -6.68 9.48 20.11
CA CYS A 35 -5.47 10.28 20.34
C CYS A 35 -5.11 11.14 19.12
N TRP A 36 -5.88 12.19 18.82
CA TRP A 36 -5.75 13.06 17.65
C TRP A 36 -5.24 14.44 18.05
N ASN A 37 -4.67 15.27 17.30
CA ASN A 37 -3.83 15.32 16.09
C ASN A 37 -3.10 16.63 16.11
N ASP A 38 -1.83 16.58 16.03
CA ASP A 38 -1.01 17.73 15.65
C ASP A 38 -0.38 17.46 14.26
N CYS A 39 -1.23 17.20 13.26
CA CYS A 39 -0.72 17.07 11.91
C CYS A 39 -0.61 18.47 11.29
N PRO A 40 0.61 18.96 11.02
CA PRO A 40 0.83 20.25 10.41
C PRO A 40 0.16 20.34 9.02
N GLU A 41 -0.44 21.50 8.72
CA GLU A 41 -1.17 21.75 7.47
C GLU A 41 -0.35 21.45 6.20
N GLY A 42 0.95 21.75 6.22
CA GLY A 42 1.83 21.48 5.09
C GLY A 42 2.00 20.00 4.75
N TRP A 43 1.60 19.07 5.66
CA TRP A 43 1.64 17.63 5.43
C TRP A 43 0.29 17.02 5.09
N LEU A 44 -0.79 17.78 5.11
CA LEU A 44 -2.14 17.29 4.77
C LEU A 44 -2.19 16.56 3.41
N PRO A 45 -1.54 17.04 2.33
CA PRO A 45 -1.53 16.31 1.07
C PRO A 45 -0.83 14.94 1.15
N ILE A 46 0.20 14.82 2.02
CA ILE A 46 0.90 13.55 2.24
C ILE A 46 -0.04 12.56 2.96
N VAL A 47 -0.71 13.03 4.01
CA VAL A 47 -1.64 12.21 4.81
C VAL A 47 -2.85 11.81 3.96
N GLU A 48 -3.38 12.71 3.16
CA GLU A 48 -4.49 12.41 2.25
C GLU A 48 -4.11 11.34 1.22
N SER A 49 -2.93 11.47 0.61
CA SER A 49 -2.41 10.47 -0.31
C SER A 49 -2.21 9.12 0.38
N LEU A 50 -1.65 9.11 1.59
CA LEU A 50 -1.45 7.90 2.37
C LEU A 50 -2.77 7.17 2.66
N PHE A 51 -3.75 7.88 3.21
CA PHE A 51 -5.06 7.29 3.54
C PHE A 51 -5.80 6.82 2.30
N GLY A 52 -5.70 7.57 1.18
CA GLY A 52 -6.23 7.16 -0.11
C GLY A 52 -5.59 5.86 -0.63
N CYS A 53 -4.26 5.73 -0.54
CA CYS A 53 -3.54 4.52 -0.92
C CYS A 53 -3.92 3.33 -0.05
N ILE A 54 -3.94 3.47 1.28
CA ILE A 54 -4.32 2.40 2.21
C ILE A 54 -5.76 1.97 1.96
N ASN A 55 -6.70 2.90 1.87
CA ASN A 55 -8.12 2.60 1.63
C ASN A 55 -8.33 1.88 0.30
N ASN A 56 -7.67 2.34 -0.77
CA ASN A 56 -7.72 1.66 -2.07
C ASN A 56 -7.11 0.25 -2.00
N TYR A 57 -5.95 0.12 -1.35
CA TYR A 57 -5.28 -1.16 -1.17
C TYR A 57 -6.18 -2.19 -0.46
N ILE A 58 -6.80 -1.82 0.65
CA ILE A 58 -7.70 -2.70 1.41
C ILE A 58 -8.92 -3.12 0.56
N LYS A 59 -9.49 -2.18 -0.20
CA LYS A 59 -10.72 -2.43 -0.98
C LYS A 59 -10.48 -3.23 -2.25
N THR A 60 -9.35 -3.03 -2.92
CA THR A 60 -9.13 -3.60 -4.26
C THR A 60 -8.23 -4.82 -4.26
N THR A 61 -7.37 -4.96 -3.26
CA THR A 61 -6.40 -6.05 -3.24
C THR A 61 -7.02 -7.32 -2.70
N THR A 62 -6.87 -8.40 -3.44
CA THR A 62 -7.15 -9.75 -2.98
C THR A 62 -5.90 -10.60 -3.10
N ARG A 63 -5.54 -11.28 -2.03
CA ARG A 63 -4.43 -12.23 -2.00
C ARG A 63 -4.95 -13.65 -2.11
N SER A 64 -4.18 -14.51 -2.74
CA SER A 64 -4.48 -15.93 -2.83
C SER A 64 -3.48 -16.69 -1.98
N ARG A 65 -3.94 -17.36 -0.93
CA ARG A 65 -3.10 -18.26 -0.15
C ARG A 65 -3.47 -19.73 -0.40
N PRO A 66 -2.50 -20.66 -0.27
CA PRO A 66 -2.77 -22.08 -0.36
C PRO A 66 -3.83 -22.52 0.64
N ASN A 67 -4.85 -23.25 0.18
CA ASN A 67 -5.86 -23.83 1.06
C ASN A 67 -5.25 -24.97 1.88
N PRO A 68 -5.15 -24.88 3.22
CA PRO A 68 -4.51 -25.88 4.05
C PRO A 68 -5.19 -27.25 3.94
N LYS A 69 -6.52 -27.28 3.69
CA LYS A 69 -7.30 -28.51 3.47
C LYS A 69 -6.96 -29.23 2.15
N ARG A 70 -6.29 -28.53 1.21
CA ARG A 70 -5.94 -29.04 -0.12
C ARG A 70 -4.43 -29.21 -0.34
N LYS A 71 -3.65 -29.30 0.73
CA LYS A 71 -2.17 -29.37 0.70
C LYS A 71 -1.62 -30.44 -0.27
N PHE A 72 -2.24 -31.61 -0.30
CA PHE A 72 -1.84 -32.68 -1.22
C PHE A 72 -2.06 -32.28 -2.69
N ALA A 73 -3.26 -31.78 -3.03
CA ALA A 73 -3.58 -31.36 -4.39
C ALA A 73 -2.67 -30.21 -4.88
N ILE A 74 -2.33 -29.26 -3.98
CA ILE A 74 -1.38 -28.18 -4.26
C ILE A 74 0.01 -28.75 -4.58
N ASN A 75 0.47 -29.72 -3.82
CA ASN A 75 1.75 -30.39 -4.08
C ASN A 75 1.76 -31.14 -5.43
N CYS A 76 0.66 -31.80 -5.77
CA CYS A 76 0.50 -32.46 -7.09
C CYS A 76 0.52 -31.41 -8.22
N GLN A 77 -0.19 -30.30 -8.09
CA GLN A 77 -0.16 -29.21 -9.06
C GLN A 77 1.25 -28.62 -9.22
N ARG A 78 1.96 -28.39 -8.11
CA ARG A 78 3.34 -27.88 -8.13
C ARG A 78 4.27 -28.85 -8.87
N LYS A 79 4.16 -30.16 -8.61
CA LYS A 79 4.95 -31.17 -9.31
C LYS A 79 4.62 -31.19 -10.81
N TYR A 80 3.34 -31.20 -11.18
CA TYR A 80 2.91 -31.13 -12.57
C TYR A 80 3.51 -29.90 -13.30
N ARG A 81 3.41 -28.70 -12.68
CA ARG A 81 3.99 -27.49 -13.26
C ARG A 81 5.51 -27.57 -13.42
N ASN A 82 6.20 -28.03 -12.40
CA ASN A 82 7.67 -28.04 -12.39
C ASN A 82 8.27 -29.13 -13.28
N TYR A 83 7.69 -30.32 -13.34
CA TYR A 83 8.27 -31.46 -14.03
C TYR A 83 7.67 -31.72 -15.41
N ILE A 84 6.50 -31.20 -15.72
CA ILE A 84 5.83 -31.41 -17.00
C ILE A 84 5.62 -30.11 -17.75
N LEU A 85 4.81 -29.18 -17.21
CA LEU A 85 4.39 -27.99 -17.92
C LEU A 85 5.56 -27.04 -18.24
N ASN A 86 6.33 -26.63 -17.23
CA ASN A 86 7.40 -25.65 -17.41
C ASN A 86 8.56 -26.17 -18.30
N PRO A 87 9.07 -27.42 -18.13
CA PRO A 87 10.09 -27.95 -19.01
C PRO A 87 9.64 -28.04 -20.47
N VAL A 88 8.42 -28.53 -20.73
CA VAL A 88 7.90 -28.62 -22.09
C VAL A 88 7.74 -27.23 -22.71
N CYS A 89 7.16 -26.27 -21.99
CA CYS A 89 7.01 -24.90 -22.48
C CYS A 89 8.37 -24.23 -22.74
N ARG A 90 9.38 -24.45 -21.88
CA ARG A 90 10.75 -23.94 -22.10
C ARG A 90 11.39 -24.53 -23.34
N LEU A 91 11.32 -25.84 -23.55
CA LEU A 91 11.88 -26.52 -24.74
C LEU A 91 11.21 -26.00 -26.03
N LEU A 92 9.91 -25.77 -25.99
CA LEU A 92 9.17 -25.22 -27.13
C LEU A 92 9.51 -23.76 -27.41
N ALA A 93 9.72 -22.96 -26.34
CA ALA A 93 10.09 -21.55 -26.47
C ALA A 93 11.49 -21.35 -27.03
N GLN A 94 12.47 -22.16 -26.61
CA GLN A 94 13.87 -22.08 -27.10
C GLN A 94 14.05 -22.32 -28.60
N ARG A 95 13.07 -22.92 -29.27
CA ARG A 95 13.09 -23.24 -30.69
C ARG A 95 12.19 -22.33 -31.54
N GLN A 96 11.80 -21.16 -31.05
CA GLN A 96 11.01 -20.23 -31.87
C GLN A 96 11.90 -19.57 -32.95
N PRO A 97 11.53 -19.63 -34.24
CA PRO A 97 12.22 -18.85 -35.26
C PRO A 97 12.00 -17.36 -35.05
N ILE A 98 13.02 -16.56 -35.24
CA ILE A 98 12.97 -15.11 -35.22
C ILE A 98 11.90 -14.67 -36.24
N THR A 99 10.88 -13.95 -35.75
CA THR A 99 9.77 -13.45 -36.60
C THR A 99 10.30 -12.36 -37.53
N ILE A 100 10.29 -12.62 -38.82
CA ILE A 100 10.36 -11.60 -39.85
C ILE A 100 8.90 -11.25 -40.19
N ASN A 101 8.52 -9.98 -40.04
CA ASN A 101 7.17 -9.45 -40.33
C ASN A 101 6.04 -9.66 -39.28
N ASN A 102 6.21 -9.22 -38.02
CA ASN A 102 5.18 -8.87 -37.05
C ASN A 102 3.86 -9.71 -36.97
N LYS A 103 3.80 -10.89 -37.59
CA LYS A 103 2.70 -11.84 -37.37
C LYS A 103 3.24 -13.03 -36.58
N PRO A 104 2.66 -13.30 -35.37
CA PRO A 104 3.05 -14.53 -34.68
C PRO A 104 2.69 -15.71 -35.58
N PRO A 105 3.66 -16.63 -35.86
CA PRO A 105 3.32 -17.84 -36.58
C PRO A 105 2.22 -18.57 -35.80
N LYS A 106 1.20 -19.08 -36.50
CA LYS A 106 0.26 -20.07 -35.93
C LYS A 106 1.05 -21.33 -35.59
N CYS A 107 1.66 -21.35 -34.41
CA CYS A 107 2.60 -22.37 -34.05
C CYS A 107 1.89 -23.49 -33.31
N TRP A 108 1.88 -24.72 -33.82
CA TRP A 108 1.43 -25.91 -33.14
C TRP A 108 1.99 -26.02 -31.70
N ARG A 109 3.16 -25.42 -31.44
CA ARG A 109 3.83 -25.34 -30.13
C ARG A 109 3.06 -24.51 -29.14
N SER A 110 2.45 -23.39 -29.55
CA SER A 110 1.57 -22.59 -28.69
C SER A 110 0.31 -23.38 -28.31
N ASN A 111 -0.18 -24.23 -29.22
CA ASN A 111 -1.33 -25.08 -28.97
C ASN A 111 -1.01 -26.16 -27.93
N ILE A 112 0.20 -26.74 -27.94
CA ILE A 112 0.61 -27.72 -26.93
C ILE A 112 0.71 -27.05 -25.56
N CYS A 113 1.36 -25.88 -25.43
CA CYS A 113 1.40 -25.16 -24.16
C CYS A 113 0.01 -24.77 -23.68
N SER A 114 -0.87 -24.33 -24.58
CA SER A 114 -2.26 -24.01 -24.25
C SER A 114 -3.06 -25.24 -23.78
N ALA A 115 -2.88 -26.39 -24.46
CA ALA A 115 -3.52 -27.64 -24.07
C ALA A 115 -3.05 -28.15 -22.71
N LEU A 116 -1.74 -28.06 -22.43
CA LEU A 116 -1.18 -28.41 -21.11
C LEU A 116 -1.66 -27.48 -20.01
N ASN A 117 -1.78 -26.18 -20.29
CA ASN A 117 -2.38 -25.23 -19.35
C ASN A 117 -3.87 -25.51 -19.11
N ALA A 118 -4.63 -25.83 -20.17
CA ALA A 118 -6.03 -26.19 -20.04
C ALA A 118 -6.21 -27.48 -19.22
N LEU A 119 -5.32 -28.46 -19.42
CA LEU A 119 -5.29 -29.67 -18.60
C LEU A 119 -4.98 -29.36 -17.12
N ASN A 120 -4.00 -28.50 -16.89
CA ASN A 120 -3.70 -28.04 -15.51
C ASN A 120 -4.91 -27.40 -14.84
N LEU A 121 -5.65 -26.54 -15.57
CA LEU A 121 -6.88 -25.90 -15.05
C LEU A 121 -8.01 -26.91 -14.82
N LYS A 122 -8.13 -27.94 -15.67
CA LYS A 122 -9.13 -29.02 -15.49
C LYS A 122 -8.81 -29.91 -14.31
N LEU A 123 -7.54 -30.32 -14.16
CA LEU A 123 -7.10 -31.22 -13.07
C LEU A 123 -7.05 -30.53 -11.72
N PHE A 124 -6.74 -29.24 -11.72
CA PHE A 124 -6.51 -28.47 -10.51
C PHE A 124 -7.32 -27.16 -10.56
N ASN A 125 -8.55 -27.22 -10.04
CA ASN A 125 -9.36 -26.01 -9.95
C ASN A 125 -8.71 -25.02 -8.98
N TYR A 126 -8.26 -23.88 -9.51
CA TYR A 126 -7.55 -22.86 -8.73
C TYR A 126 -8.38 -22.35 -7.53
N ASN A 127 -9.69 -22.19 -7.72
CA ASN A 127 -10.59 -21.70 -6.67
C ASN A 127 -10.70 -22.70 -5.49
N ASP A 128 -10.47 -23.99 -5.72
CA ASP A 128 -10.47 -25.00 -4.67
C ASP A 128 -9.12 -25.10 -3.96
N LEU A 129 -8.04 -24.78 -4.68
CA LEU A 129 -6.67 -24.89 -4.17
C LEU A 129 -6.23 -23.65 -3.39
N TYR A 130 -6.79 -22.49 -3.71
CA TYR A 130 -6.39 -21.21 -3.12
C TYR A 130 -7.61 -20.48 -2.56
N ILE A 131 -7.41 -19.92 -1.38
CA ILE A 131 -8.40 -19.06 -0.71
C ILE A 131 -8.06 -17.62 -1.03
N LYS A 132 -9.06 -16.85 -1.48
CA LYS A 132 -8.92 -15.41 -1.63
C LYS A 132 -9.14 -14.73 -0.28
N GLU A 133 -8.22 -13.89 0.11
CA GLU A 133 -8.28 -13.10 1.33
C GLU A 133 -8.04 -11.63 0.99
N HIS A 134 -8.75 -10.75 1.67
CA HIS A 134 -8.43 -9.34 1.67
C HIS A 134 -7.26 -9.07 2.62
N PRO A 135 -6.51 -7.96 2.42
CA PRO A 135 -5.55 -7.51 3.41
C PRO A 135 -6.22 -7.34 4.78
N PRO A 136 -5.47 -7.49 5.88
CA PRO A 136 -6.01 -7.19 7.21
C PRO A 136 -6.55 -5.77 7.28
N ALA A 137 -7.62 -5.57 8.05
CA ALA A 137 -8.14 -4.24 8.32
C ALA A 137 -7.05 -3.35 8.94
N VAL A 138 -7.10 -2.07 8.64
CA VAL A 138 -6.17 -1.07 9.18
C VAL A 138 -6.99 -0.03 9.92
N ILE A 139 -6.60 0.24 11.14
CA ILE A 139 -7.17 1.32 11.95
C ILE A 139 -6.06 2.30 12.27
N ILE A 140 -6.24 3.54 11.88
CA ILE A 140 -5.33 4.64 12.19
C ILE A 140 -5.68 5.17 13.58
N ASP A 141 -4.76 5.01 14.53
CA ASP A 141 -4.95 5.45 15.91
C ASP A 141 -4.54 6.91 16.08
N GLN A 142 -3.43 7.32 15.47
CA GLN A 142 -2.91 8.68 15.63
C GLN A 142 -2.03 9.09 14.44
N CYS A 143 -2.16 10.36 14.05
CA CYS A 143 -1.31 11.01 13.05
C CYS A 143 -0.81 12.34 13.62
N LYS A 144 0.50 12.48 13.86
CA LYS A 144 1.06 13.68 14.52
C LYS A 144 2.48 14.00 14.08
N GLU A 145 2.90 15.23 14.37
CA GLU A 145 4.29 15.61 14.33
C GLU A 145 5.08 14.99 15.50
N LYS A 146 6.29 14.50 15.23
CA LYS A 146 7.26 14.11 16.25
C LYS A 146 8.67 14.30 15.76
N TYR A 147 9.45 15.12 16.48
CA TYR A 147 10.84 15.43 16.14
C TYR A 147 11.04 15.93 14.71
N GLY A 148 10.14 16.80 14.24
CA GLY A 148 10.20 17.41 12.91
C GLY A 148 9.73 16.50 11.77
N THR A 149 9.13 15.36 12.04
CA THR A 149 8.60 14.43 11.03
C THR A 149 7.21 13.94 11.39
N LEU A 150 6.45 13.53 10.39
CA LEU A 150 5.17 12.85 10.56
C LEU A 150 5.38 11.51 11.27
N ARG A 151 4.46 11.15 12.14
CA ARG A 151 4.30 9.80 12.69
C ARG A 151 2.86 9.37 12.57
N VAL A 152 2.66 8.16 12.06
CA VAL A 152 1.35 7.53 11.92
C VAL A 152 1.35 6.25 12.74
N TYR A 153 0.49 6.20 13.75
CA TYR A 153 0.27 5.01 14.57
C TYR A 153 -0.98 4.31 14.06
N HIS A 154 -0.91 3.00 13.94
CA HIS A 154 -2.00 2.18 13.43
C HIS A 154 -2.03 0.80 14.07
N CYS A 155 -3.19 0.14 14.00
CA CYS A 155 -3.39 -1.26 14.33
C CYS A 155 -3.79 -2.03 13.07
N GLY A 156 -3.37 -3.29 12.97
CA GLY A 156 -3.64 -4.12 11.80
C GLY A 156 -2.78 -3.75 10.59
N GLY A 157 -3.24 -4.16 9.40
CA GLY A 157 -2.45 -4.00 8.19
C GLY A 157 -1.42 -5.10 7.98
N ASP A 158 -0.53 -4.88 7.04
CA ASP A 158 0.55 -5.80 6.64
C ASP A 158 1.79 -5.00 6.19
N GLU A 159 2.82 -5.70 5.73
CA GLU A 159 4.10 -5.08 5.33
C GLU A 159 3.95 -4.02 4.23
N GLU A 160 2.95 -4.13 3.35
CA GLU A 160 2.66 -3.12 2.33
C GLU A 160 2.11 -1.83 2.95
N VAL A 161 1.21 -1.96 3.94
CA VAL A 161 0.69 -0.81 4.70
C VAL A 161 1.82 -0.13 5.49
N ASP A 162 2.67 -0.92 6.15
CA ASP A 162 3.87 -0.41 6.83
C ASP A 162 4.80 0.33 5.87
N GLY A 163 4.94 -0.18 4.66
CA GLY A 163 5.72 0.45 3.59
C GLY A 163 5.16 1.80 3.17
N MET A 164 3.83 1.90 3.00
CA MET A 164 3.14 3.15 2.66
C MET A 164 3.32 4.20 3.77
N ILE A 165 3.16 3.79 5.02
CA ILE A 165 3.33 4.68 6.19
C ILE A 165 4.78 5.18 6.28
N ARG A 166 5.77 4.29 6.22
CA ARG A 166 7.20 4.68 6.23
C ARG A 166 7.54 5.64 5.10
N TYR A 167 6.94 5.45 3.92
CA TYR A 167 7.17 6.36 2.81
C TYR A 167 6.54 7.75 3.06
N ALA A 168 5.34 7.82 3.62
CA ALA A 168 4.73 9.09 3.99
C ALA A 168 5.53 9.83 5.08
N GLU A 169 6.01 9.12 6.10
CA GLU A 169 6.90 9.66 7.13
C GLU A 169 8.22 10.18 6.53
N PHE A 170 8.80 9.45 5.58
CA PHE A 170 9.99 9.91 4.85
C PHE A 170 9.72 11.18 4.03
N LEU A 171 8.59 11.26 3.32
CA LEU A 171 8.22 12.47 2.57
C LEU A 171 8.07 13.68 3.49
N SER A 172 7.51 13.51 4.67
CA SER A 172 7.36 14.59 5.66
C SER A 172 8.68 15.19 6.08
N SER A 173 9.75 14.38 6.18
CA SER A 173 11.10 14.84 6.52
C SER A 173 11.73 15.74 5.44
N ARG A 174 11.10 15.85 4.28
CA ARG A 174 11.54 16.66 3.13
C ARG A 174 10.52 17.71 2.71
N THR A 175 9.42 17.81 3.44
CA THR A 175 8.31 18.72 3.17
C THR A 175 8.09 19.66 4.34
N CYS A 176 8.11 20.96 4.08
CA CYS A 176 7.89 21.98 5.11
C CYS A 176 6.54 21.79 5.79
N GLN A 177 6.54 21.62 7.12
CA GLN A 177 5.34 21.34 7.91
C GLN A 177 4.29 22.46 7.87
N TYR A 178 4.67 23.70 7.52
CA TYR A 178 3.72 24.81 7.42
C TYR A 178 3.23 25.09 6.01
N THR A 179 4.07 24.85 4.99
CA THR A 179 3.76 25.33 3.63
C THR A 179 3.64 24.24 2.59
N GLY A 180 3.95 22.98 2.92
CA GLY A 180 4.00 21.89 1.95
C GLY A 180 5.12 22.00 0.89
N LYS A 181 5.92 23.07 0.92
CA LYS A 181 7.06 23.26 -0.01
C LYS A 181 8.22 22.35 0.37
N PRO A 182 9.19 22.10 -0.54
CA PRO A 182 10.40 21.37 -0.21
C PRO A 182 11.09 21.96 1.04
N GLY A 183 11.45 21.09 1.95
CA GLY A 183 12.03 21.44 3.23
C GLY A 183 13.15 20.50 3.64
N LYS A 184 13.80 20.82 4.74
CA LYS A 184 14.77 19.98 5.43
C LYS A 184 14.69 20.21 6.93
N MET A 185 15.35 19.37 7.68
CA MET A 185 15.33 19.46 9.14
C MET A 185 16.15 20.64 9.64
N TYR A 186 15.56 21.39 10.55
CA TYR A 186 16.15 22.50 11.29
C TYR A 186 15.95 22.32 12.77
N LYS A 187 16.75 23.01 13.58
CA LYS A 187 16.65 22.99 15.04
C LYS A 187 16.73 24.39 15.66
N LYS A 188 16.04 24.56 16.78
CA LYS A 188 16.10 25.76 17.61
C LYS A 188 15.74 25.39 19.05
N GLY A 189 16.62 25.71 20.03
CA GLY A 189 16.34 25.46 21.45
C GLY A 189 16.01 24.00 21.79
N GLY A 190 16.60 23.01 21.08
CA GLY A 190 16.31 21.58 21.27
C GLY A 190 15.14 21.05 20.46
N TRP A 191 14.35 21.91 19.82
CA TRP A 191 13.23 21.53 18.96
C TRP A 191 13.68 21.27 17.53
N TYR A 192 13.21 20.17 16.95
CA TYR A 192 13.42 19.78 15.57
C TYR A 192 12.16 20.02 14.76
N VAL A 193 12.31 20.60 13.57
CA VAL A 193 11.19 20.90 12.65
C VAL A 193 11.65 20.76 11.20
N THR A 194 10.77 20.33 10.32
CA THR A 194 11.04 20.34 8.87
C THR A 194 10.45 21.60 8.25
N LEU A 195 11.32 22.47 7.75
CA LEU A 195 10.97 23.78 7.21
C LEU A 195 11.54 24.00 5.81
N SER A 196 10.87 24.84 5.04
CA SER A 196 11.50 25.47 3.87
C SER A 196 12.55 26.50 4.31
N PRO A 197 13.56 26.80 3.48
CA PRO A 197 14.59 27.78 3.83
C PRO A 197 14.04 29.16 4.22
N SER A 198 12.96 29.59 3.55
CA SER A 198 12.29 30.86 3.85
C SER A 198 11.64 30.87 5.24
N GLN A 199 10.97 29.78 5.62
CA GLN A 199 10.37 29.65 6.94
C GLN A 199 11.41 29.52 8.04
N ALA A 200 12.48 28.75 7.80
CA ALA A 200 13.56 28.62 8.75
C ALA A 200 14.23 29.98 9.05
N LYS A 201 14.48 30.78 8.01
CA LYS A 201 15.00 32.14 8.15
C LYS A 201 14.03 33.05 8.92
N LYS A 202 12.74 33.01 8.57
CA LYS A 202 11.68 33.80 9.23
C LYS A 202 11.64 33.57 10.74
N TYR A 203 11.74 32.31 11.18
CA TYR A 203 11.61 31.93 12.58
C TYR A 203 12.95 31.72 13.32
N GLY A 204 14.09 31.98 12.66
CA GLY A 204 15.42 31.90 13.26
C GLY A 204 15.90 30.48 13.60
N TYR A 205 15.48 29.49 12.81
CA TYR A 205 15.94 28.12 12.94
C TYR A 205 17.27 27.91 12.19
N LYS A 206 18.15 27.08 12.74
CA LYS A 206 19.40 26.65 12.10
C LYS A 206 19.31 25.25 11.57
N VAL A 207 20.04 24.91 10.53
CA VAL A 207 20.10 23.53 9.98
C VAL A 207 20.50 22.58 11.10
N ALA A 208 19.78 21.46 11.22
CA ALA A 208 20.01 20.45 12.23
C ALA A 208 21.27 19.62 11.93
#